data_624742bac69c9febaa427466fdcd899d
#
_entry.id   624742bac69c9febaa427466fdcd899d
#
_cell.length_a   1.000
_cell.length_b   1.000
_cell.length_c   1.000
_cell.angle_alpha   90.00
_cell.angle_beta   90.00
_cell.angle_gamma   90.00
#
_symmetry.space_group_name_H-M   'P 1'
#
loop_
_entity.id
_entity.type
_entity.pdbx_description
1 polymer ?
#
loop_
_entity_poly.entity_id
_entity_poly.type
_entity_poly.pdbx_seq_one_letter_code
_entity_poly.pdbx_strand_id
1 'polypeptide(L)'
;LIYDTGGSGVNALRIVSSLPSNPAVTAILGPLTLEEIYSLAGLKSPLPILIPKSASPGLSDLSQNLFFLSPSSKTIAQRTAQMMVRELGFEHIAVLSHGSGKTKLMTDYFLEECHQLGIDPVAVEWYIEKPENLSRQLKNIRRAAWSLVPEKKPGDQIMNLEIDSLDALFDVDVTDFFELPPEDEIMDRKDSAKVFLETIQAMYIPIRPDELTYIGTQLPVYNLKTVLFGNENWLDMDLLNQEVIGPHVQGMRVISDVSSALSASNQDSFSNFHALALDHAGFIQSIIDRGVLKRRQFLEQLRNQPGFHGKSTSILFIGKNKNENGSAQVLEYAKKRLRTLGVYNGESFSHTTE
;
A
#
# COMPACT_ATOMS: atom_id res chain seq x y z
N LEU A 1 28.54 21.11 -5.53
CA LEU A 1 28.50 21.27 -6.97
C LEU A 1 27.09 20.91 -7.46
N ILE A 2 26.50 21.74 -8.30
CA ILE A 2 25.19 21.49 -8.92
C ILE A 2 25.43 21.37 -10.42
N TYR A 3 24.80 20.36 -11.02
CA TYR A 3 24.85 20.11 -12.45
C TYR A 3 23.43 19.97 -12.99
N ASP A 4 23.15 20.69 -14.09
CA ASP A 4 21.87 20.54 -14.80
C ASP A 4 22.04 19.52 -15.92
N THR A 5 21.21 18.48 -15.87
CA THR A 5 21.14 17.38 -16.86
C THR A 5 20.14 17.72 -17.97
N GLY A 6 19.25 18.69 -17.72
CA GLY A 6 18.12 18.99 -18.62
C GLY A 6 17.13 17.83 -18.77
N GLY A 7 17.09 16.90 -17.79
CA GLY A 7 16.26 15.69 -17.84
C GLY A 7 16.74 14.62 -18.83
N SER A 8 17.92 14.81 -19.41
CA SER A 8 18.47 13.90 -20.44
C SER A 8 19.35 12.82 -19.83
N GLY A 9 19.04 11.55 -20.12
CA GLY A 9 19.84 10.41 -19.70
C GLY A 9 21.27 10.42 -20.24
N VAL A 10 21.48 10.92 -21.46
CA VAL A 10 22.80 11.06 -22.06
C VAL A 10 23.65 12.10 -21.32
N ASN A 11 23.05 13.24 -20.97
CA ASN A 11 23.74 14.27 -20.18
C ASN A 11 24.07 13.80 -18.78
N ALA A 12 23.10 13.10 -18.11
CA ALA A 12 23.32 12.50 -16.81
C ALA A 12 24.50 11.53 -16.84
N LEU A 13 24.53 10.61 -17.81
CA LEU A 13 25.61 9.65 -17.99
C LEU A 13 26.96 10.34 -18.21
N ARG A 14 27.02 11.37 -19.07
CA ARG A 14 28.25 12.14 -19.33
C ARG A 14 28.76 12.83 -18.08
N ILE A 15 27.87 13.52 -17.34
CA ILE A 15 28.24 14.23 -16.11
C ILE A 15 28.74 13.24 -15.07
N VAL A 16 27.95 12.20 -14.75
CA VAL A 16 28.29 11.21 -13.73
C VAL A 16 29.59 10.47 -14.07
N SER A 17 29.86 10.18 -15.34
CA SER A 17 31.09 9.52 -15.78
C SER A 17 32.33 10.42 -15.61
N SER A 18 32.19 11.75 -15.64
CA SER A 18 33.29 12.69 -15.46
C SER A 18 33.64 12.97 -13.99
N LEU A 19 32.68 12.86 -13.07
CA LEU A 19 32.84 13.23 -11.66
C LEU A 19 33.87 12.40 -10.88
N PRO A 20 34.15 11.15 -11.18
CA PRO A 20 35.20 10.38 -10.49
C PRO A 20 36.59 10.98 -10.59
N SER A 21 36.89 11.77 -11.64
CA SER A 21 38.16 12.47 -11.81
C SER A 21 38.36 13.62 -10.78
N ASN A 22 37.27 14.15 -10.21
CA ASN A 22 37.33 15.18 -9.19
C ASN A 22 37.39 14.58 -7.77
N PRO A 23 38.54 14.66 -7.06
CA PRO A 23 38.70 14.04 -5.75
C PRO A 23 37.81 14.67 -4.66
N ALA A 24 37.32 15.88 -4.87
CA ALA A 24 36.43 16.56 -3.93
C ALA A 24 34.98 16.02 -3.94
N VAL A 25 34.61 15.23 -4.96
CA VAL A 25 33.25 14.62 -5.04
C VAL A 25 33.27 13.29 -4.32
N THR A 26 32.49 13.18 -3.25
CA THR A 26 32.36 11.97 -2.43
C THR A 26 31.16 11.12 -2.84
N ALA A 27 30.02 11.75 -3.13
CA ALA A 27 28.77 11.12 -3.52
C ALA A 27 27.99 12.01 -4.47
N ILE A 28 26.98 11.46 -5.12
CA ILE A 28 26.07 12.17 -6.04
C ILE A 28 24.66 12.03 -5.48
N LEU A 29 23.91 13.12 -5.38
CA LEU A 29 22.48 13.13 -5.07
C LEU A 29 21.70 13.45 -6.34
N GLY A 30 20.83 12.56 -6.76
CA GLY A 30 20.13 12.57 -8.05
C GLY A 30 20.59 11.40 -8.92
N PRO A 31 20.09 11.28 -10.12
CA PRO A 31 19.10 12.14 -10.79
C PRO A 31 17.66 11.97 -10.29
N LEU A 32 16.73 12.72 -10.90
CA LEU A 32 15.32 12.72 -10.49
C LEU A 32 14.37 12.10 -11.52
N THR A 33 14.78 11.98 -12.78
CA THR A 33 13.92 11.41 -13.82
C THR A 33 14.21 9.94 -14.05
N LEU A 34 13.19 9.16 -14.45
CA LEU A 34 13.37 7.74 -14.73
C LEU A 34 14.33 7.49 -15.89
N GLU A 35 14.30 8.32 -16.94
CA GLU A 35 15.19 8.19 -18.09
C GLU A 35 16.65 8.28 -17.65
N GLU A 36 16.98 9.27 -16.83
CA GLU A 36 18.33 9.47 -16.30
C GLU A 36 18.75 8.30 -15.42
N ILE A 37 17.85 7.82 -14.54
CA ILE A 37 18.11 6.68 -13.64
C ILE A 37 18.43 5.42 -14.46
N TYR A 38 17.61 5.12 -15.47
CA TYR A 38 17.88 3.98 -16.36
C TYR A 38 19.20 4.09 -17.11
N SER A 39 19.56 5.30 -17.54
CA SER A 39 20.83 5.54 -18.22
C SER A 39 22.04 5.26 -17.32
N LEU A 40 21.88 5.41 -16.01
CA LEU A 40 22.94 5.14 -15.02
C LEU A 40 22.98 3.69 -14.54
N ALA A 41 21.95 2.87 -14.79
CA ALA A 41 21.82 1.53 -14.24
C ALA A 41 23.00 0.59 -14.58
N GLY A 42 23.57 0.74 -15.78
CA GLY A 42 24.73 -0.03 -16.23
C GLY A 42 26.08 0.60 -15.91
N LEU A 43 26.11 1.81 -15.32
CA LEU A 43 27.36 2.53 -15.08
C LEU A 43 28.12 1.95 -13.88
N LYS A 44 29.34 1.54 -14.11
CA LYS A 44 30.29 1.16 -13.06
C LYS A 44 30.98 2.41 -12.50
N SER A 45 30.25 3.21 -11.71
CA SER A 45 30.81 4.39 -11.05
C SER A 45 31.45 4.00 -9.72
N PRO A 46 32.63 4.54 -9.37
CA PRO A 46 33.21 4.40 -8.04
C PRO A 46 32.54 5.32 -7.01
N LEU A 47 31.66 6.23 -7.45
CA LEU A 47 30.91 7.13 -6.60
C LEU A 47 29.55 6.51 -6.25
N PRO A 48 29.11 6.56 -4.99
CA PRO A 48 27.72 6.26 -4.66
C PRO A 48 26.80 7.34 -5.23
N ILE A 49 25.70 6.89 -5.84
CA ILE A 49 24.68 7.72 -6.44
C ILE A 49 23.39 7.49 -5.65
N LEU A 50 22.97 8.51 -4.90
CA LEU A 50 21.77 8.49 -4.08
C LEU A 50 20.60 9.04 -4.89
N ILE A 51 19.60 8.20 -5.11
CA ILE A 51 18.44 8.52 -5.96
C ILE A 51 17.25 8.81 -5.06
N PRO A 52 16.72 10.06 -5.03
CA PRO A 52 15.63 10.48 -4.15
C PRO A 52 14.26 9.89 -4.51
N LYS A 53 14.20 8.99 -5.45
CA LYS A 53 12.96 8.34 -5.91
C LYS A 53 13.06 6.83 -5.77
N SER A 54 11.88 6.18 -5.75
CA SER A 54 11.79 4.75 -5.94
C SER A 54 12.17 4.37 -7.36
N ALA A 55 12.82 3.24 -7.51
CA ALA A 55 13.10 2.67 -8.81
C ALA A 55 12.08 1.60 -9.19
N SER A 56 12.07 1.23 -10.47
CA SER A 56 11.45 -0.01 -10.89
C SER A 56 12.11 -1.18 -10.17
N PRO A 57 11.33 -2.18 -9.71
CA PRO A 57 11.86 -3.36 -9.06
C PRO A 57 12.96 -4.04 -9.87
N GLY A 58 14.02 -4.49 -9.19
CA GLY A 58 15.17 -5.13 -9.81
C GLY A 58 16.26 -4.17 -10.31
N LEU A 59 16.00 -2.86 -10.41
CA LEU A 59 17.01 -1.89 -10.85
C LEU A 59 18.16 -1.75 -9.83
N SER A 60 17.86 -1.90 -8.55
CA SER A 60 18.85 -1.96 -7.46
C SER A 60 19.83 -3.13 -7.59
N ASP A 61 19.42 -4.22 -8.24
CA ASP A 61 20.25 -5.40 -8.46
C ASP A 61 21.27 -5.21 -9.59
N LEU A 62 20.98 -4.32 -10.53
CA LEU A 62 21.85 -4.07 -11.70
C LEU A 62 23.07 -3.22 -11.35
N SER A 63 23.01 -2.41 -10.30
CA SER A 63 24.12 -1.54 -9.91
C SER A 63 24.34 -1.55 -8.40
N GLN A 64 25.57 -1.79 -7.99
CA GLN A 64 25.94 -1.80 -6.58
C GLN A 64 26.05 -0.39 -5.98
N ASN A 65 26.14 0.64 -6.79
CA ASN A 65 26.41 2.01 -6.35
C ASN A 65 25.23 2.98 -6.58
N LEU A 66 24.09 2.48 -7.06
CA LEU A 66 22.83 3.21 -7.06
C LEU A 66 22.08 2.90 -5.77
N PHE A 67 21.81 3.92 -4.96
CA PHE A 67 21.09 3.82 -3.69
C PHE A 67 19.76 4.54 -3.82
N PHE A 68 18.65 3.80 -3.68
CA PHE A 68 17.30 4.31 -3.80
C PHE A 68 16.77 4.71 -2.43
N LEU A 69 16.51 6.00 -2.23
CA LEU A 69 16.10 6.56 -0.94
C LEU A 69 14.61 6.34 -0.65
N SER A 70 13.80 6.08 -1.67
CA SER A 70 12.39 5.68 -1.53
C SER A 70 12.20 4.19 -1.82
N PRO A 71 11.29 3.50 -1.10
CA PRO A 71 11.02 2.09 -1.33
C PRO A 71 10.39 1.85 -2.71
N SER A 72 10.66 0.69 -3.27
CA SER A 72 10.07 0.30 -4.56
C SER A 72 8.59 -0.07 -4.43
N SER A 73 7.87 -0.07 -5.56
CA SER A 73 6.50 -0.57 -5.60
C SER A 73 6.39 -2.03 -5.14
N LYS A 74 7.43 -2.83 -5.36
CA LYS A 74 7.54 -4.20 -4.84
C LYS A 74 7.57 -4.19 -3.33
N THR A 75 8.46 -3.42 -2.73
CA THR A 75 8.60 -3.30 -1.27
C THR A 75 7.28 -2.85 -0.63
N ILE A 76 6.63 -1.82 -1.17
CA ILE A 76 5.34 -1.33 -0.68
C ILE A 76 4.27 -2.43 -0.74
N ALA A 77 4.15 -3.13 -1.87
CA ALA A 77 3.17 -4.20 -2.05
C ALA A 77 3.41 -5.37 -1.08
N GLN A 78 4.66 -5.79 -0.91
CA GLN A 78 5.05 -6.82 0.05
C GLN A 78 4.73 -6.41 1.50
N ARG A 79 5.06 -5.17 1.91
CA ARG A 79 4.71 -4.69 3.25
C ARG A 79 3.19 -4.60 3.45
N THR A 80 2.44 -4.32 2.39
CA THR A 80 0.97 -4.34 2.46
C THR A 80 0.43 -5.75 2.75
N ALA A 81 0.92 -6.77 2.04
CA ALA A 81 0.57 -8.16 2.30
C ALA A 81 0.99 -8.60 3.72
N GLN A 82 2.21 -8.28 4.13
CA GLN A 82 2.71 -8.59 5.48
C GLN A 82 1.87 -7.93 6.57
N MET A 83 1.46 -6.68 6.40
CA MET A 83 0.57 -6.00 7.33
C MET A 83 -0.77 -6.73 7.45
N MET A 84 -1.37 -7.12 6.34
CA MET A 84 -2.65 -7.84 6.38
C MET A 84 -2.53 -9.21 7.03
N VAL A 85 -1.53 -10.00 6.62
CA VAL A 85 -1.43 -11.42 7.00
C VAL A 85 -0.70 -11.60 8.33
N ARG A 86 0.50 -11.01 8.49
CA ARG A 86 1.33 -11.24 9.69
C ARG A 86 0.91 -10.37 10.87
N GLU A 87 0.67 -9.07 10.63
CA GLU A 87 0.42 -8.13 11.74
C GLU A 87 -1.06 -8.12 12.16
N LEU A 88 -1.99 -8.32 11.21
CA LEU A 88 -3.42 -8.28 11.47
C LEU A 88 -4.08 -9.66 11.48
N GLY A 89 -3.39 -10.71 11.03
CA GLY A 89 -3.91 -12.08 11.02
C GLY A 89 -5.09 -12.29 10.08
N PHE A 90 -5.17 -11.53 8.98
CA PHE A 90 -6.27 -11.67 8.03
C PHE A 90 -6.04 -12.89 7.13
N GLU A 91 -7.07 -13.73 7.02
CA GLU A 91 -7.08 -14.95 6.22
C GLU A 91 -7.94 -14.78 4.95
N HIS A 92 -9.02 -14.00 5.03
CA HIS A 92 -9.94 -13.77 3.91
C HIS A 92 -9.73 -12.36 3.34
N ILE A 93 -8.93 -12.29 2.28
CA ILE A 93 -8.52 -11.06 1.61
C ILE A 93 -9.11 -11.05 0.20
N ALA A 94 -9.62 -9.89 -0.26
CA ALA A 94 -9.99 -9.66 -1.64
C ALA A 94 -9.08 -8.61 -2.28
N VAL A 95 -9.01 -8.64 -3.60
CA VAL A 95 -8.22 -7.69 -4.40
C VAL A 95 -9.08 -7.11 -5.52
N LEU A 96 -9.02 -5.80 -5.69
CA LEU A 96 -9.59 -5.09 -6.82
C LEU A 96 -8.53 -4.18 -7.41
N SER A 97 -8.13 -4.37 -8.66
CA SER A 97 -7.02 -3.64 -9.24
C SER A 97 -7.19 -3.35 -10.73
N HIS A 98 -6.54 -2.31 -11.20
CA HIS A 98 -6.41 -2.05 -12.63
C HIS A 98 -5.45 -3.06 -13.27
N GLY A 99 -5.85 -3.65 -14.42
CA GLY A 99 -5.13 -4.72 -15.10
C GLY A 99 -3.89 -4.30 -15.89
N SER A 100 -3.36 -3.08 -15.70
CA SER A 100 -2.16 -2.62 -16.41
C SER A 100 -1.31 -1.63 -15.58
N GLY A 101 -0.08 -1.41 -16.03
CA GLY A 101 0.82 -0.40 -15.48
C GLY A 101 1.30 -0.70 -14.05
N LYS A 102 1.57 0.36 -13.28
CA LYS A 102 2.13 0.28 -11.93
C LYS A 102 1.20 -0.48 -10.96
N THR A 103 -0.11 -0.27 -11.05
CA THR A 103 -1.09 -0.93 -10.18
C THR A 103 -1.12 -2.43 -10.38
N LYS A 104 -1.08 -2.90 -11.65
CA LYS A 104 -0.97 -4.34 -11.94
C LYS A 104 0.32 -4.93 -11.34
N LEU A 105 1.44 -4.27 -11.54
CA LEU A 105 2.73 -4.72 -11.01
C LEU A 105 2.73 -4.79 -9.48
N MET A 106 2.15 -3.79 -8.81
CA MET A 106 1.98 -3.81 -7.36
C MET A 106 1.09 -4.96 -6.90
N THR A 107 0.01 -5.22 -7.63
CA THR A 107 -0.89 -6.33 -7.32
C THR A 107 -0.20 -7.69 -7.52
N ASP A 108 0.56 -7.86 -8.59
CA ASP A 108 1.32 -9.10 -8.84
C ASP A 108 2.29 -9.39 -7.67
N TYR A 109 3.04 -8.38 -7.19
CA TYR A 109 3.91 -8.54 -6.01
C TYR A 109 3.16 -8.76 -4.70
N PHE A 110 2.00 -8.16 -4.56
CA PHE A 110 1.13 -8.38 -3.40
C PHE A 110 0.64 -9.84 -3.37
N LEU A 111 0.16 -10.36 -4.50
CA LEU A 111 -0.31 -11.74 -4.62
C LEU A 111 0.83 -12.75 -4.40
N GLU A 112 2.00 -12.47 -4.95
CA GLU A 112 3.20 -13.30 -4.74
C GLU A 112 3.56 -13.37 -3.25
N GLU A 113 3.55 -12.25 -2.55
CA GLU A 113 3.84 -12.20 -1.11
C GLU A 113 2.74 -12.89 -0.29
N CYS A 114 1.45 -12.69 -0.61
CA CYS A 114 0.36 -13.42 0.04
C CYS A 114 0.55 -14.92 -0.07
N HIS A 115 0.87 -15.41 -1.27
CA HIS A 115 1.13 -16.84 -1.50
C HIS A 115 2.32 -17.36 -0.69
N GLN A 116 3.41 -16.59 -0.61
CA GLN A 116 4.57 -16.92 0.24
C GLN A 116 4.22 -16.96 1.74
N LEU A 117 3.23 -16.17 2.15
CA LEU A 117 2.70 -16.15 3.52
C LEU A 117 1.65 -17.26 3.77
N GLY A 118 1.33 -18.08 2.76
CA GLY A 118 0.38 -19.18 2.86
C GLY A 118 -1.09 -18.77 2.71
N ILE A 119 -1.38 -17.59 2.18
CA ILE A 119 -2.71 -17.05 1.97
C ILE A 119 -2.93 -16.77 0.48
N ASP A 120 -3.99 -17.35 -0.07
CA ASP A 120 -4.48 -16.98 -1.39
C ASP A 120 -5.75 -16.12 -1.24
N PRO A 121 -5.81 -14.92 -1.85
CA PRO A 121 -6.99 -14.08 -1.77
C PRO A 121 -8.24 -14.78 -2.30
N VAL A 122 -9.35 -14.65 -1.58
CA VAL A 122 -10.63 -15.31 -1.92
C VAL A 122 -11.29 -14.76 -3.18
N ALA A 123 -10.93 -13.55 -3.58
CA ALA A 123 -11.34 -12.94 -4.84
C ALA A 123 -10.26 -11.99 -5.36
N VAL A 124 -9.98 -12.08 -6.65
CA VAL A 124 -9.07 -11.16 -7.37
C VAL A 124 -9.78 -10.67 -8.61
N GLU A 125 -10.17 -9.41 -8.60
CA GLU A 125 -10.93 -8.79 -9.68
C GLU A 125 -10.12 -7.69 -10.36
N TRP A 126 -10.20 -7.68 -11.69
CA TRP A 126 -9.49 -6.73 -12.53
C TRP A 126 -10.43 -5.85 -13.32
N TYR A 127 -10.07 -4.57 -13.49
CA TYR A 127 -10.69 -3.68 -14.46
C TYR A 127 -9.62 -3.09 -15.38
N ILE A 128 -9.99 -2.71 -16.59
CA ILE A 128 -9.05 -2.24 -17.64
C ILE A 128 -9.31 -0.78 -17.99
N GLU A 129 -10.58 -0.40 -18.05
CA GLU A 129 -11.01 0.97 -18.38
C GLU A 129 -11.12 1.83 -17.13
N LYS A 130 -11.50 3.10 -17.30
CA LYS A 130 -11.88 3.94 -16.16
C LYS A 130 -12.91 3.24 -15.30
N PRO A 131 -12.76 3.25 -13.97
CA PRO A 131 -13.63 2.50 -13.06
C PRO A 131 -14.98 3.19 -12.82
N GLU A 132 -15.62 3.70 -13.88
CA GLU A 132 -16.94 4.34 -13.81
C GLU A 132 -18.04 3.36 -13.41
N ASN A 133 -17.88 2.08 -13.76
CA ASN A 133 -18.80 1.01 -13.39
C ASN A 133 -18.04 -0.27 -13.03
N LEU A 134 -17.92 -0.55 -11.75
CA LEU A 134 -17.31 -1.75 -11.18
C LEU A 134 -18.34 -2.79 -10.70
N SER A 135 -19.59 -2.68 -11.16
CA SER A 135 -20.69 -3.54 -10.69
C SER A 135 -20.39 -5.03 -10.83
N ARG A 136 -19.73 -5.45 -11.91
CA ARG A 136 -19.38 -6.85 -12.13
C ARG A 136 -18.35 -7.30 -11.09
N GLN A 137 -17.25 -6.55 -10.94
CA GLN A 137 -16.17 -6.87 -10.04
C GLN A 137 -16.64 -6.91 -8.58
N LEU A 138 -17.34 -5.87 -8.14
CA LEU A 138 -17.82 -5.78 -6.77
C LEU A 138 -18.90 -6.82 -6.45
N LYS A 139 -19.76 -7.20 -7.43
CA LYS A 139 -20.69 -8.33 -7.28
C LYS A 139 -19.95 -9.67 -7.15
N ASN A 140 -18.85 -9.87 -7.88
CA ASN A 140 -18.05 -11.10 -7.76
C ASN A 140 -17.37 -11.18 -6.38
N ILE A 141 -16.79 -10.07 -5.91
CA ILE A 141 -16.21 -9.99 -4.56
C ILE A 141 -17.29 -10.27 -3.50
N ARG A 142 -18.48 -9.67 -3.65
CA ARG A 142 -19.61 -9.92 -2.75
C ARG A 142 -20.07 -11.38 -2.78
N ARG A 143 -20.07 -12.02 -3.95
CA ARG A 143 -20.39 -13.46 -4.06
C ARG A 143 -19.36 -14.31 -3.33
N ALA A 144 -18.06 -13.98 -3.46
CA ALA A 144 -17.01 -14.64 -2.70
C ALA A 144 -17.18 -14.42 -1.18
N ALA A 145 -17.54 -13.20 -0.76
CA ALA A 145 -17.85 -12.93 0.65
C ALA A 145 -19.03 -13.77 1.15
N TRP A 146 -20.06 -13.94 0.32
CA TRP A 146 -21.23 -14.71 0.66
C TRP A 146 -20.93 -16.21 0.82
N SER A 147 -20.08 -16.77 -0.04
CA SER A 147 -19.69 -18.19 0.05
C SER A 147 -18.89 -18.54 1.32
N LEU A 148 -18.35 -17.53 2.01
CA LEU A 148 -17.66 -17.70 3.29
C LEU A 148 -18.58 -17.61 4.51
N VAL A 149 -19.86 -17.27 4.31
CA VAL A 149 -20.84 -17.28 5.41
C VAL A 149 -21.09 -18.72 5.81
N PRO A 150 -20.92 -19.09 7.10
CA PRO A 150 -21.19 -20.45 7.55
C PRO A 150 -22.65 -20.84 7.27
N GLU A 151 -22.85 -21.99 6.65
CA GLU A 151 -24.19 -22.57 6.52
C GLU A 151 -24.75 -22.83 7.93
N LYS A 152 -25.87 -22.19 8.25
CA LYS A 152 -26.59 -22.49 9.50
C LYS A 152 -27.10 -23.93 9.41
N LYS A 153 -26.57 -24.79 10.24
CA LYS A 153 -27.12 -26.15 10.38
C LYS A 153 -28.59 -26.05 10.85
N PRO A 154 -29.50 -26.83 10.28
CA PRO A 154 -30.92 -26.79 10.64
C PRO A 154 -31.25 -26.95 12.13
N GLY A 155 -30.28 -27.28 12.97
CA GLY A 155 -30.46 -27.43 14.42
C GLY A 155 -30.19 -26.17 15.27
N ASP A 156 -29.50 -25.15 14.72
CA ASP A 156 -29.12 -23.97 15.54
C ASP A 156 -30.21 -22.91 15.65
N GLN A 157 -31.31 -23.05 14.91
CA GLN A 157 -32.44 -22.11 14.99
C GLN A 157 -33.36 -22.37 16.15
N ILE A 158 -33.27 -23.55 16.82
CA ILE A 158 -34.21 -23.93 17.90
C ILE A 158 -33.80 -23.40 19.27
N MET A 159 -32.57 -22.90 19.46
CA MET A 159 -32.09 -22.53 20.80
C MET A 159 -32.17 -21.05 21.17
N ASN A 160 -32.58 -20.14 20.30
CA ASN A 160 -32.64 -18.70 20.61
C ASN A 160 -33.95 -17.98 20.29
N LEU A 161 -35.02 -18.71 20.10
CA LEU A 161 -36.35 -18.16 20.23
C LEU A 161 -36.87 -18.61 21.58
N GLU A 162 -37.05 -17.69 22.51
CA GLU A 162 -37.93 -17.88 23.65
C GLU A 162 -39.36 -18.08 23.09
N ILE A 163 -39.69 -19.35 22.85
CA ILE A 163 -40.97 -19.79 22.26
C ILE A 163 -42.13 -19.55 23.24
N ASP A 164 -41.82 -19.11 24.47
CA ASP A 164 -42.83 -18.94 25.53
C ASP A 164 -43.80 -17.76 25.35
N SER A 165 -43.63 -16.92 24.34
CA SER A 165 -44.53 -15.77 24.20
C SER A 165 -45.37 -15.72 22.94
N LEU A 166 -45.17 -16.62 21.97
CA LEU A 166 -45.95 -16.62 20.72
C LEU A 166 -47.10 -17.64 20.71
N ASP A 167 -46.92 -18.81 21.36
CA ASP A 167 -48.00 -19.81 21.49
C ASP A 167 -49.15 -19.34 22.40
N ALA A 168 -48.90 -18.38 23.27
CA ALA A 168 -49.91 -17.79 24.15
C ALA A 168 -50.70 -16.64 23.55
N LEU A 169 -50.30 -16.10 22.41
CA LEU A 169 -50.92 -14.92 21.81
C LEU A 169 -51.78 -15.21 20.58
N PHE A 170 -51.54 -16.30 19.88
CA PHE A 170 -52.30 -16.65 18.69
C PHE A 170 -52.60 -18.15 18.70
N ASP A 171 -53.87 -18.50 18.95
CA ASP A 171 -54.43 -19.84 18.81
C ASP A 171 -54.46 -20.23 17.30
N VAL A 172 -53.28 -20.30 16.68
CA VAL A 172 -53.08 -20.66 15.29
C VAL A 172 -52.15 -21.86 15.25
N ASP A 173 -52.64 -22.94 14.66
CA ASP A 173 -51.88 -24.14 14.39
C ASP A 173 -50.68 -23.79 13.45
N VAL A 174 -49.48 -23.67 14.01
CA VAL A 174 -48.26 -23.28 13.33
C VAL A 174 -47.66 -24.36 12.43
N THR A 175 -48.28 -25.55 12.37
CA THR A 175 -47.80 -26.66 11.53
C THR A 175 -47.97 -26.38 10.04
N ASP A 176 -48.93 -25.52 9.62
CA ASP A 176 -49.16 -25.13 8.24
C ASP A 176 -48.19 -23.97 7.77
N PHE A 177 -47.46 -23.36 8.70
CA PHE A 177 -46.53 -22.30 8.39
C PHE A 177 -45.06 -22.78 8.12
N PHE A 178 -44.78 -24.05 8.38
CA PHE A 178 -43.48 -24.68 8.17
C PHE A 178 -43.51 -25.69 7.01
N GLU A 179 -44.19 -25.41 5.92
CA GLU A 179 -43.71 -25.88 4.64
C GLU A 179 -42.41 -25.08 4.36
N LEU A 180 -41.28 -25.62 4.85
CA LEU A 180 -39.96 -25.13 4.47
C LEU A 180 -39.92 -25.15 2.95
N PRO A 181 -39.63 -24.01 2.31
CA PRO A 181 -39.40 -24.01 0.87
C PRO A 181 -38.26 -24.99 0.58
N PRO A 182 -38.29 -25.67 -0.57
CA PRO A 182 -37.24 -26.60 -0.96
C PRO A 182 -35.88 -25.95 -0.80
N GLU A 183 -34.87 -26.70 -0.38
CA GLU A 183 -33.52 -26.31 0.03
C GLU A 183 -32.76 -25.39 -0.97
N ASP A 184 -33.34 -25.02 -2.09
CA ASP A 184 -32.78 -24.17 -3.16
C ASP A 184 -33.30 -22.71 -3.16
N GLU A 185 -34.18 -22.28 -2.32
CA GLU A 185 -34.53 -20.87 -2.14
C GLU A 185 -33.61 -20.18 -1.14
N ILE A 186 -32.35 -20.15 -1.48
CA ILE A 186 -31.39 -19.18 -1.00
C ILE A 186 -32.04 -17.79 -1.04
N MET A 187 -32.26 -17.20 0.13
CA MET A 187 -32.67 -15.83 0.47
C MET A 187 -32.91 -14.93 -0.75
N ASP A 188 -34.12 -14.44 -0.92
CA ASP A 188 -34.52 -13.65 -2.10
C ASP A 188 -33.39 -12.66 -2.47
N ARG A 189 -33.02 -12.60 -3.75
CA ARG A 189 -31.91 -11.77 -4.26
C ARG A 189 -31.97 -10.31 -3.79
N LYS A 190 -33.17 -9.81 -3.48
CA LYS A 190 -33.37 -8.47 -2.91
C LYS A 190 -32.95 -8.38 -1.44
N ASP A 191 -33.17 -9.40 -0.65
CA ASP A 191 -32.82 -9.40 0.77
C ASP A 191 -31.32 -9.72 0.98
N SER A 192 -30.74 -10.59 0.16
CA SER A 192 -29.30 -10.84 0.18
C SER A 192 -28.48 -9.57 -0.14
N ALA A 193 -29.01 -8.66 -0.96
CA ALA A 193 -28.32 -7.40 -1.28
C ALA A 193 -28.29 -6.41 -0.10
N LYS A 194 -29.16 -6.53 0.87
CA LYS A 194 -29.24 -5.62 2.04
C LYS A 194 -28.35 -6.04 3.19
N VAL A 195 -27.90 -7.30 3.23
CA VAL A 195 -27.07 -7.81 4.32
C VAL A 195 -25.65 -7.27 4.23
N PHE A 196 -25.12 -6.76 5.34
CA PHE A 196 -23.70 -6.42 5.45
C PHE A 196 -22.87 -7.69 5.62
N LEU A 197 -21.86 -7.87 4.77
CA LEU A 197 -20.95 -9.01 4.83
C LEU A 197 -19.60 -8.56 5.41
N GLU A 198 -19.17 -9.27 6.45
CA GLU A 198 -17.90 -9.04 7.17
C GLU A 198 -16.90 -10.17 6.96
N THR A 199 -17.23 -11.16 6.11
CA THR A 199 -16.43 -12.37 5.91
C THR A 199 -15.13 -12.10 5.16
N ILE A 200 -15.09 -11.06 4.30
CA ILE A 200 -13.83 -10.54 3.74
C ILE A 200 -13.28 -9.51 4.72
N GLN A 201 -12.21 -9.85 5.40
CA GLN A 201 -11.60 -9.05 6.46
C GLN A 201 -10.87 -7.82 5.91
N ALA A 202 -10.21 -7.97 4.76
CA ALA A 202 -9.49 -6.87 4.11
C ALA A 202 -9.65 -6.89 2.59
N MET A 203 -9.58 -5.71 1.98
CA MET A 203 -9.57 -5.54 0.53
C MET A 203 -8.40 -4.65 0.11
N TYR A 204 -7.53 -5.18 -0.76
CA TYR A 204 -6.44 -4.42 -1.36
C TYR A 204 -6.89 -3.80 -2.67
N ILE A 205 -6.84 -2.46 -2.75
CA ILE A 205 -7.31 -1.68 -3.91
C ILE A 205 -6.22 -0.66 -4.30
N PRO A 206 -5.15 -1.07 -5.00
CA PRO A 206 -4.22 -0.12 -5.59
C PRO A 206 -4.89 0.59 -6.78
N ILE A 207 -4.96 1.90 -6.73
CA ILE A 207 -5.62 2.74 -7.73
C ILE A 207 -4.60 3.56 -8.52
N ARG A 208 -4.99 4.00 -9.72
CA ARG A 208 -4.25 5.01 -10.48
C ARG A 208 -4.60 6.41 -9.97
N PRO A 209 -3.80 7.43 -10.30
CA PRO A 209 -4.22 8.81 -10.10
C PRO A 209 -5.64 9.05 -10.69
N ASP A 210 -6.42 9.90 -10.03
CA ASP A 210 -7.79 10.31 -10.44
C ASP A 210 -8.88 9.21 -10.37
N GLU A 211 -8.58 8.00 -9.83
CA GLU A 211 -9.58 6.93 -9.71
C GLU A 211 -10.31 6.90 -8.36
N LEU A 212 -9.80 7.61 -7.35
CA LEU A 212 -10.35 7.59 -5.98
C LEU A 212 -11.84 7.95 -5.94
N THR A 213 -12.24 8.98 -6.66
CA THR A 213 -13.67 9.41 -6.72
C THR A 213 -14.58 8.32 -7.25
N TYR A 214 -14.16 7.62 -8.31
CA TYR A 214 -14.98 6.56 -8.91
C TYR A 214 -15.10 5.35 -7.99
N ILE A 215 -14.01 4.92 -7.40
CA ILE A 215 -13.98 3.71 -6.56
C ILE A 215 -14.61 3.98 -5.21
N GLY A 216 -14.24 5.10 -4.56
CA GLY A 216 -14.73 5.45 -3.24
C GLY A 216 -16.25 5.62 -3.15
N THR A 217 -16.89 6.10 -4.22
CA THR A 217 -18.35 6.25 -4.28
C THR A 217 -19.10 4.95 -4.56
N GLN A 218 -18.47 3.94 -5.17
CA GLN A 218 -19.11 2.67 -5.50
C GLN A 218 -19.05 1.64 -4.36
N LEU A 219 -17.99 1.67 -3.52
CA LEU A 219 -17.79 0.69 -2.45
C LEU A 219 -18.99 0.56 -1.49
N PRO A 220 -19.64 1.67 -1.03
CA PRO A 220 -20.74 1.58 -0.07
C PRO A 220 -21.96 0.82 -0.59
N VAL A 221 -22.17 0.83 -1.91
CA VAL A 221 -23.36 0.22 -2.54
C VAL A 221 -23.43 -1.29 -2.34
N TYR A 222 -22.28 -1.93 -2.09
CA TYR A 222 -22.18 -3.40 -2.03
C TYR A 222 -22.21 -3.98 -0.62
N ASN A 223 -22.42 -3.15 0.41
CA ASN A 223 -22.57 -3.59 1.79
C ASN A 223 -21.47 -4.59 2.24
N LEU A 224 -20.23 -4.30 1.88
CA LEU A 224 -19.05 -5.03 2.33
C LEU A 224 -18.41 -4.24 3.48
N LYS A 225 -18.35 -4.83 4.66
CA LYS A 225 -17.65 -4.25 5.81
C LYS A 225 -16.28 -4.90 5.90
N THR A 226 -15.28 -4.24 5.37
CA THR A 226 -13.92 -4.73 5.20
C THR A 226 -12.93 -3.61 5.47
N VAL A 227 -11.72 -3.95 5.92
CA VAL A 227 -10.63 -2.97 6.05
C VAL A 227 -10.01 -2.73 4.68
N LEU A 228 -10.02 -1.49 4.22
CA LEU A 228 -9.45 -1.13 2.93
C LEU A 228 -7.94 -0.89 3.06
N PHE A 229 -7.20 -1.38 2.08
CA PHE A 229 -5.79 -1.09 1.90
C PHE A 229 -5.56 -0.51 0.51
N GLY A 230 -4.97 0.68 0.47
CA GLY A 230 -4.68 1.39 -0.76
C GLY A 230 -3.19 1.57 -1.02
N ASN A 231 -2.89 2.24 -2.12
CA ASN A 231 -1.58 2.81 -2.41
C ASN A 231 -1.59 4.33 -2.16
N GLU A 232 -0.47 4.99 -2.45
CA GLU A 232 -0.30 6.43 -2.25
C GLU A 232 -1.37 7.32 -2.93
N ASN A 233 -2.00 6.83 -4.00
CA ASN A 233 -3.06 7.56 -4.71
C ASN A 233 -4.38 7.67 -3.92
N TRP A 234 -4.50 6.97 -2.79
CA TRP A 234 -5.60 7.14 -1.84
C TRP A 234 -5.40 8.33 -0.89
N LEU A 235 -4.20 8.92 -0.85
CA LEU A 235 -3.84 9.96 0.12
C LEU A 235 -4.26 11.37 -0.35
N ASP A 236 -5.39 11.50 -1.03
CA ASP A 236 -6.00 12.77 -1.39
C ASP A 236 -6.99 13.19 -0.29
N MET A 237 -6.55 14.09 0.59
CA MET A 237 -7.34 14.53 1.74
C MET A 237 -8.58 15.33 1.34
N ASP A 238 -8.57 16.03 0.21
CA ASP A 238 -9.72 16.78 -0.26
C ASP A 238 -10.85 15.84 -0.71
N LEU A 239 -10.49 14.73 -1.34
CA LEU A 239 -11.44 13.67 -1.70
C LEU A 239 -11.86 12.84 -0.48
N LEU A 240 -10.93 12.45 0.38
CA LEU A 240 -11.22 11.66 1.58
C LEU A 240 -12.12 12.40 2.57
N ASN A 241 -12.08 13.72 2.61
CA ASN A 241 -12.93 14.51 3.51
C ASN A 241 -14.34 14.77 2.96
N GLN A 242 -14.65 14.36 1.73
CA GLN A 242 -16.00 14.45 1.18
C GLN A 242 -16.97 13.48 1.87
N GLU A 243 -18.20 13.92 2.09
CA GLU A 243 -19.22 13.11 2.77
C GLU A 243 -19.60 11.83 2.03
N VAL A 244 -19.41 11.82 0.70
CA VAL A 244 -19.70 10.66 -0.15
C VAL A 244 -18.61 9.60 -0.17
N ILE A 245 -17.41 9.89 0.35
CA ILE A 245 -16.26 8.98 0.37
C ILE A 245 -15.81 8.71 1.81
N GLY A 246 -15.49 9.76 2.55
CA GLY A 246 -14.81 9.68 3.83
C GLY A 246 -15.44 8.77 4.87
N PRO A 247 -16.77 8.80 5.12
CA PRO A 247 -17.42 7.93 6.08
C PRO A 247 -17.26 6.43 5.74
N HIS A 248 -17.15 6.10 4.46
CA HIS A 248 -17.13 4.71 3.96
C HIS A 248 -15.73 4.11 3.89
N VAL A 249 -14.69 4.94 4.03
CA VAL A 249 -13.29 4.50 4.00
C VAL A 249 -12.59 4.71 5.35
N GLN A 250 -13.34 4.86 6.43
CA GLN A 250 -12.79 4.95 7.79
C GLN A 250 -12.02 3.69 8.14
N GLY A 251 -10.81 3.85 8.70
CA GLY A 251 -9.91 2.74 8.99
C GLY A 251 -9.11 2.25 7.79
N MET A 252 -9.27 2.90 6.62
CA MET A 252 -8.42 2.60 5.45
C MET A 252 -6.95 2.80 5.77
N ARG A 253 -6.12 1.88 5.31
CA ARG A 253 -4.67 1.90 5.53
C ARG A 253 -3.91 2.01 4.22
N VAL A 254 -2.82 2.75 4.27
CA VAL A 254 -1.88 2.91 3.15
C VAL A 254 -0.46 2.71 3.65
N ILE A 255 0.30 1.88 2.94
CA ILE A 255 1.73 1.78 3.16
C ILE A 255 2.41 2.80 2.24
N SER A 256 3.22 3.68 2.82
CA SER A 256 3.81 4.83 2.14
C SER A 256 5.26 5.06 2.56
N ASP A 257 6.03 5.76 1.73
CA ASP A 257 7.38 6.24 2.06
C ASP A 257 7.36 7.56 2.85
N VAL A 258 6.21 8.22 2.96
CA VAL A 258 6.06 9.50 3.65
C VAL A 258 5.15 9.41 4.87
N SER A 259 5.40 10.26 5.87
CA SER A 259 4.62 10.32 7.10
C SER A 259 3.27 11.00 6.91
N SER A 260 2.36 10.76 7.86
CA SER A 260 1.06 11.42 7.95
C SER A 260 1.17 12.95 8.04
N ALA A 261 2.25 13.47 8.59
CA ALA A 261 2.47 14.90 8.71
C ALA A 261 2.54 15.61 7.36
N LEU A 262 3.06 14.95 6.33
CA LEU A 262 3.12 15.51 4.96
C LEU A 262 1.80 15.36 4.23
N SER A 263 1.12 14.22 4.42
CA SER A 263 -0.15 13.95 3.74
C SER A 263 -1.33 14.75 4.32
N ALA A 264 -1.25 15.18 5.59
CA ALA A 264 -2.30 15.93 6.27
C ALA A 264 -2.26 17.44 6.00
N SER A 265 -1.14 17.95 5.51
CA SER A 265 -1.07 19.35 5.11
C SER A 265 -1.69 19.49 3.72
N ASN A 266 -2.72 20.31 3.57
CA ASN A 266 -3.19 20.84 2.27
C ASN A 266 -2.08 21.68 1.59
N GLN A 267 -0.82 21.31 1.84
CA GLN A 267 0.33 21.99 1.30
C GLN A 267 0.59 21.41 -0.07
N ASP A 268 0.83 22.30 -1.00
CA ASP A 268 1.24 22.01 -2.37
C ASP A 268 2.22 20.83 -2.40
N SER A 269 2.18 20.04 -3.47
CA SER A 269 3.15 18.96 -3.74
C SER A 269 4.61 19.38 -3.55
N PHE A 270 4.90 20.68 -3.66
CA PHE A 270 6.17 21.30 -3.36
C PHE A 270 6.61 21.14 -1.90
N SER A 271 5.71 21.28 -0.93
CA SER A 271 6.03 21.12 0.49
C SER A 271 6.43 19.68 0.84
N ASN A 272 5.80 18.70 0.21
CA ASN A 272 6.13 17.29 0.40
C ASN A 272 7.53 16.97 -0.14
N PHE A 273 7.86 17.47 -1.33
CA PHE A 273 9.20 17.33 -1.90
C PHE A 273 10.27 18.06 -1.06
N HIS A 274 9.95 19.24 -0.53
CA HIS A 274 10.85 19.99 0.34
C HIS A 274 11.18 19.22 1.62
N ALA A 275 10.19 18.66 2.27
CA ALA A 275 10.37 17.88 3.50
C ALA A 275 11.17 16.59 3.27
N LEU A 276 10.90 15.87 2.18
CA LEU A 276 11.71 14.71 1.76
C LEU A 276 13.15 15.11 1.46
N ALA A 277 13.35 16.23 0.77
CA ALA A 277 14.70 16.74 0.45
C ALA A 277 15.50 17.08 1.71
N LEU A 278 14.85 17.66 2.73
CA LEU A 278 15.48 17.93 4.03
C LEU A 278 15.89 16.64 4.75
N ASP A 279 15.05 15.62 4.74
CA ASP A 279 15.37 14.32 5.36
C ASP A 279 16.49 13.60 4.59
N HIS A 280 16.48 13.64 3.26
CA HIS A 280 17.56 13.09 2.45
C HIS A 280 18.89 13.82 2.69
N ALA A 281 18.86 15.14 2.83
CA ALA A 281 20.05 15.93 3.20
C ALA A 281 20.52 15.57 4.62
N GLY A 282 19.60 15.48 5.58
CA GLY A 282 19.88 15.06 6.95
C GLY A 282 20.48 13.64 7.03
N PHE A 283 19.99 12.72 6.21
CA PHE A 283 20.57 11.39 6.08
C PHE A 283 22.03 11.43 5.63
N ILE A 284 22.32 12.19 4.56
CA ILE A 284 23.69 12.36 4.07
C ILE A 284 24.56 13.03 5.13
N GLN A 285 24.07 14.07 5.80
CA GLN A 285 24.77 14.76 6.87
C GLN A 285 25.09 13.82 8.02
N SER A 286 24.20 12.95 8.41
CA SER A 286 24.40 11.97 9.47
C SER A 286 25.57 11.01 9.21
N ILE A 287 25.87 10.73 7.94
CA ILE A 287 27.01 9.91 7.55
C ILE A 287 28.30 10.73 7.62
N ILE A 288 28.25 11.99 7.17
CA ILE A 288 29.39 12.90 7.20
C ILE A 288 29.82 13.19 8.64
N ASP A 289 28.87 13.43 9.53
CA ASP A 289 29.12 13.73 10.96
C ASP A 289 29.81 12.60 11.72
N ARG A 290 29.78 11.38 11.18
CA ARG A 290 30.56 10.24 11.69
C ARG A 290 32.05 10.30 11.25
N GLY A 291 32.51 11.39 10.68
CA GLY A 291 33.87 11.59 10.22
C GLY A 291 34.20 10.91 8.88
N VAL A 292 33.19 10.62 8.09
CA VAL A 292 33.34 9.90 6.82
C VAL A 292 33.53 10.90 5.68
N LEU A 293 34.76 11.09 5.25
CA LEU A 293 35.11 12.03 4.19
C LEU A 293 35.61 11.36 2.90
N LYS A 294 35.97 10.06 2.96
CA LYS A 294 36.50 9.33 1.80
C LYS A 294 35.39 8.52 1.11
N ARG A 295 35.38 8.49 -0.23
CA ARG A 295 34.40 7.77 -1.07
C ARG A 295 34.13 6.33 -0.59
N ARG A 296 35.19 5.54 -0.36
CA ARG A 296 35.08 4.15 0.07
C ARG A 296 34.41 4.04 1.43
N GLN A 297 34.80 4.87 2.40
CA GLN A 297 34.20 4.90 3.72
C GLN A 297 32.71 5.31 3.66
N PHE A 298 32.39 6.28 2.81
CA PHE A 298 31.02 6.72 2.60
C PHE A 298 30.14 5.57 2.06
N LEU A 299 30.62 4.85 1.04
CA LEU A 299 29.94 3.69 0.48
C LEU A 299 29.76 2.56 1.49
N GLU A 300 30.79 2.27 2.30
CA GLU A 300 30.72 1.28 3.36
C GLU A 300 29.70 1.67 4.45
N GLN A 301 29.66 2.95 4.83
CA GLN A 301 28.69 3.46 5.80
C GLN A 301 27.25 3.45 5.26
N LEU A 302 27.03 3.77 3.97
CA LEU A 302 25.72 3.64 3.34
C LEU A 302 25.15 2.23 3.48
N ARG A 303 25.99 1.19 3.25
CA ARG A 303 25.56 -0.22 3.30
C ARG A 303 25.38 -0.77 4.69
N ASN A 304 26.09 -0.22 5.67
CA ASN A 304 26.13 -0.74 7.04
C ASN A 304 25.45 0.18 8.06
N GLN A 305 24.73 1.21 7.60
CA GLN A 305 24.03 2.11 8.50
C GLN A 305 22.86 1.40 9.20
N PRO A 306 22.58 1.70 10.49
CA PRO A 306 21.55 1.02 11.27
C PRO A 306 20.12 1.46 10.95
N GLY A 307 19.94 2.37 10.01
CA GLY A 307 18.70 3.04 9.71
C GLY A 307 18.76 4.53 10.04
N PHE A 308 18.02 5.31 9.32
CA PHE A 308 17.83 6.76 9.53
C PHE A 308 16.34 7.03 9.69
N HIS A 309 15.99 7.79 10.72
CA HIS A 309 14.62 8.24 10.96
C HIS A 309 14.58 9.75 10.84
N GLY A 310 14.04 10.23 9.73
CA GLY A 310 13.75 11.63 9.48
C GLY A 310 12.37 12.03 10.03
N LYS A 311 11.99 13.28 9.79
CA LYS A 311 10.65 13.78 10.16
C LYS A 311 9.56 13.27 9.21
N SER A 312 9.93 13.04 7.98
CA SER A 312 9.00 12.73 6.88
C SER A 312 9.17 11.34 6.31
N THR A 313 10.39 10.79 6.37
CA THR A 313 10.68 9.46 5.87
C THR A 313 11.71 8.74 6.73
N SER A 314 11.80 7.42 6.54
CA SER A 314 12.83 6.58 7.15
C SER A 314 13.61 5.87 6.05
N ILE A 315 14.90 5.64 6.28
CA ILE A 315 15.79 5.01 5.30
C ILE A 315 16.55 3.87 5.97
N LEU A 316 16.31 2.66 5.50
CA LEU A 316 17.09 1.46 5.84
C LEU A 316 17.34 0.66 4.56
N PHE A 317 18.58 0.54 4.15
CA PHE A 317 18.89 -0.19 2.93
C PHE A 317 18.83 -1.70 3.11
N ILE A 318 18.06 -2.34 2.24
CA ILE A 318 17.84 -3.79 2.16
C ILE A 318 18.27 -4.33 0.79
N GLY A 319 18.03 -5.62 0.56
CA GLY A 319 18.32 -6.31 -0.69
C GLY A 319 19.77 -6.82 -0.75
N LYS A 320 20.10 -7.53 -1.83
CA LYS A 320 21.39 -8.18 -2.05
C LYS A 320 22.58 -7.20 -2.00
N ASN A 321 22.40 -6.02 -2.57
CA ASN A 321 23.40 -4.95 -2.64
C ASN A 321 23.28 -3.94 -1.49
N LYS A 322 22.29 -4.08 -0.61
CA LYS A 322 21.97 -3.12 0.46
C LYS A 322 21.89 -1.69 -0.08
N ASN A 323 21.08 -1.48 -1.08
CA ASN A 323 20.98 -0.22 -1.81
C ASN A 323 19.54 0.18 -2.19
N GLU A 324 18.54 -0.56 -1.73
CA GLU A 324 17.13 -0.22 -1.86
C GLU A 324 16.53 0.09 -0.47
N ASN A 325 15.79 1.19 -0.35
CA ASN A 325 15.13 1.51 0.91
C ASN A 325 14.01 0.50 1.20
N GLY A 326 14.09 -0.17 2.33
CA GLY A 326 13.11 -1.12 2.82
C GLY A 326 12.19 -0.58 3.91
N SER A 327 12.35 0.70 4.29
CA SER A 327 11.48 1.35 5.27
C SER A 327 10.22 1.87 4.62
N ALA A 328 9.10 1.71 5.30
CA ALA A 328 7.81 2.27 4.88
C ALA A 328 6.95 2.56 6.10
N GLN A 329 6.12 3.58 6.02
CA GLN A 329 5.19 3.97 7.08
C GLN A 329 3.80 3.38 6.82
N VAL A 330 3.11 3.01 7.88
CA VAL A 330 1.72 2.56 7.83
C VAL A 330 0.84 3.72 8.26
N LEU A 331 0.08 4.25 7.34
CA LEU A 331 -0.86 5.33 7.56
C LEU A 331 -2.28 4.79 7.66
N GLU A 332 -3.10 5.40 8.52
CA GLU A 332 -4.53 5.11 8.62
C GLU A 332 -5.33 6.40 8.49
N TYR A 333 -6.37 6.35 7.68
CA TYR A 333 -7.36 7.42 7.61
C TYR A 333 -8.46 7.20 8.66
N ALA A 334 -8.53 8.07 9.65
CA ALA A 334 -9.54 8.03 10.69
C ALA A 334 -9.94 9.43 11.14
N LYS A 335 -11.24 9.64 11.34
CA LYS A 335 -11.79 10.93 11.84
C LYS A 335 -11.33 12.13 11.01
N LYS A 336 -11.36 12.01 9.69
CA LYS A 336 -10.93 13.05 8.73
C LYS A 336 -9.45 13.44 8.84
N ARG A 337 -8.60 12.55 9.31
CA ARG A 337 -7.15 12.77 9.46
C ARG A 337 -6.39 11.50 9.08
N LEU A 338 -5.17 11.68 8.63
CA LEU A 338 -4.19 10.60 8.52
C LEU A 338 -3.37 10.53 9.80
N ARG A 339 -3.18 9.33 10.32
CA ARG A 339 -2.29 9.05 11.43
C ARG A 339 -1.30 7.95 11.05
N THR A 340 -0.09 8.05 11.58
CA THR A 340 0.90 6.98 11.42
C THR A 340 0.66 5.92 12.49
N LEU A 341 0.39 4.69 12.08
CA LEU A 341 0.25 3.55 13.00
C LEU A 341 1.58 2.96 13.41
N GLY A 342 2.57 3.03 12.53
CA GLY A 342 3.89 2.48 12.75
C GLY A 342 4.76 2.55 11.50
N VAL A 343 5.94 1.97 11.63
CA VAL A 343 6.98 1.99 10.58
C VAL A 343 7.51 0.58 10.36
N TYR A 344 7.62 0.20 9.11
CA TYR A 344 8.44 -0.93 8.70
C TYR A 344 9.91 -0.50 8.59
N ASN A 345 10.78 -1.20 9.29
CA ASN A 345 12.22 -1.13 9.12
C ASN A 345 12.72 -2.47 8.55
N GLY A 346 12.93 -2.51 7.25
CA GLY A 346 13.03 -3.78 6.57
C GLY A 346 11.73 -4.58 6.71
N GLU A 347 11.78 -5.83 7.15
CA GLU A 347 10.60 -6.69 7.36
C GLU A 347 9.96 -6.54 8.75
N SER A 348 10.60 -5.85 9.66
CA SER A 348 10.12 -5.69 11.03
C SER A 348 9.20 -4.48 11.15
N PHE A 349 7.99 -4.70 11.65
CA PHE A 349 7.04 -3.64 11.96
C PHE A 349 7.19 -3.17 13.41
N SER A 350 7.14 -1.86 13.61
CA SER A 350 7.16 -1.23 14.93
C SER A 350 6.00 -0.23 15.02
N HIS A 351 5.15 -0.39 16.03
CA HIS A 351 4.10 0.58 16.29
C HIS A 351 4.69 1.94 16.70
N THR A 352 4.07 3.02 16.26
CA THR A 352 4.37 4.35 16.79
C THR A 352 3.74 4.45 18.17
N THR A 353 4.53 4.70 19.20
CA THR A 353 4.00 5.10 20.51
C THR A 353 3.50 6.54 20.39
N GLU A 354 2.18 6.75 20.57
CA GLU A 354 1.59 8.10 20.71
C GLU A 354 2.15 8.83 21.91
#